data_816839d960fe7f634b77bd94910cb1be
#
_entry.id   816839d960fe7f634b77bd94910cb1be
#
_cell.length_a   1.000
_cell.length_b   1.000
_cell.length_c   1.000
_cell.angle_alpha   90.00
_cell.angle_beta   90.00
_cell.angle_gamma   90.00
#
_symmetry.space_group_name_H-M   'P 1'
#
loop_
_entity.id
_entity.type
_entity.pdbx_description
1 polymer ?
#
loop_
_entity_poly.entity_id
_entity_poly.type
_entity_poly.pdbx_seq_one_letter_code
_entity_poly.pdbx_strand_id
1 'polypeptide(L)'
;MLALGRALIRAPKIILLDEPFEGLAPLIVRELVSVCRRLAAEGQTLIVVEQNLAATMALAQRVYILNNGHLAYEGPADDIRAKPEILHRYLGV
;
A
#
# COMPACT_ATOMS: atom_id res chain seq x y z
N MET A 1 -29.19 -1.81 10.00
CA MET A 1 -28.09 -1.17 9.22
C MET A 1 -26.92 -0.75 10.10
N LEU A 2 -27.19 -0.02 11.16
CA LEU A 2 -26.08 0.43 12.03
C LEU A 2 -25.36 -0.75 12.69
N ALA A 3 -26.07 -1.73 13.17
CA ALA A 3 -25.47 -2.91 13.78
C ALA A 3 -24.64 -3.72 12.77
N LEU A 4 -25.12 -3.83 11.53
CA LEU A 4 -24.38 -4.49 10.47
C LEU A 4 -23.10 -3.71 10.13
N GLY A 5 -23.19 -2.39 10.06
CA GLY A 5 -22.02 -1.56 9.82
C GLY A 5 -20.95 -1.71 10.89
N ARG A 6 -21.37 -1.79 12.15
CA ARG A 6 -20.44 -2.01 13.27
C ARG A 6 -19.77 -3.38 13.18
N ALA A 7 -20.52 -4.42 12.83
CA ALA A 7 -19.96 -5.76 12.68
C ALA A 7 -18.93 -5.78 11.55
N LEU A 8 -19.21 -5.12 10.43
CA LEU A 8 -18.30 -5.05 9.30
C LEU A 8 -17.03 -4.27 9.64
N ILE A 9 -17.15 -3.17 10.41
CA ILE A 9 -16.01 -2.37 10.82
C ILE A 9 -15.12 -3.14 11.79
N ARG A 10 -15.71 -3.91 12.71
CA ARG A 10 -14.96 -4.67 13.70
C ARG A 10 -14.27 -5.90 13.14
N ALA A 11 -14.87 -6.53 12.14
CA ALA A 11 -14.32 -7.73 11.54
C ALA A 11 -13.05 -7.36 10.76
N PRO A 12 -11.92 -8.05 10.99
CA PRO A 12 -10.75 -7.87 10.15
C PRO A 12 -11.11 -8.16 8.71
N LYS A 13 -10.67 -7.29 7.80
CA LYS A 13 -10.96 -7.42 6.38
C LYS A 13 -9.67 -7.32 5.59
N ILE A 14 -9.66 -7.97 4.45
CA ILE A 14 -8.62 -7.79 3.44
C ILE A 14 -9.23 -6.93 2.35
N ILE A 15 -8.63 -5.78 2.12
CA ILE A 15 -9.08 -4.83 1.10
C ILE A 15 -8.02 -4.77 0.02
N LEU A 16 -8.40 -5.12 -1.22
CA LEU A 16 -7.50 -5.04 -2.37
C LEU A 16 -7.77 -3.75 -3.14
N LEU A 17 -6.74 -2.94 -3.29
CA LEU A 17 -6.79 -1.69 -4.04
C LEU A 17 -5.83 -1.79 -5.22
N ASP A 18 -6.37 -1.68 -6.43
CA ASP A 18 -5.60 -1.76 -7.66
C ASP A 18 -5.41 -0.36 -8.23
N GLU A 19 -4.18 0.13 -8.17
CA GLU A 19 -3.77 1.47 -8.62
C GLU A 19 -4.71 2.57 -8.12
N PRO A 20 -4.94 2.64 -6.78
CA PRO A 20 -5.94 3.56 -6.24
C PRO A 20 -5.56 5.04 -6.42
N PHE A 21 -4.29 5.35 -6.67
CA PHE A 21 -3.80 6.73 -6.77
C PHE A 21 -3.62 7.19 -8.22
N GLU A 22 -3.88 6.32 -9.20
CA GLU A 22 -3.65 6.65 -10.60
C GLU A 22 -4.56 7.80 -11.04
N GLY A 23 -3.97 8.79 -11.69
CA GLY A 23 -4.72 9.91 -12.25
C GLY A 23 -5.19 10.95 -11.24
N LEU A 24 -4.83 10.81 -9.97
CA LEU A 24 -5.26 11.72 -8.92
C LEU A 24 -4.23 12.81 -8.67
N ALA A 25 -4.73 14.00 -8.31
CA ALA A 25 -3.87 15.12 -7.92
C ALA A 25 -3.07 14.77 -6.65
N PRO A 26 -1.85 15.33 -6.48
CA PRO A 26 -1.01 15.00 -5.32
C PRO A 26 -1.69 15.23 -3.96
N LEU A 27 -2.50 16.26 -3.85
CA LEU A 27 -3.21 16.52 -2.60
C LEU A 27 -4.21 15.39 -2.28
N ILE A 28 -4.93 14.92 -3.29
CA ILE A 28 -5.89 13.83 -3.13
C ILE A 28 -5.15 12.53 -2.79
N VAL A 29 -4.01 12.27 -3.42
CA VAL A 29 -3.18 11.10 -3.09
C VAL A 29 -2.79 11.12 -1.62
N ARG A 30 -2.34 12.27 -1.10
CA ARG A 30 -1.98 12.39 0.32
C ARG A 30 -3.15 12.12 1.26
N GLU A 31 -4.34 12.62 0.90
CA GLU A 31 -5.54 12.38 1.69
C GLU A 31 -5.90 10.89 1.71
N LEU A 32 -5.83 10.22 0.56
CA LEU A 32 -6.12 8.78 0.46
C LEU A 32 -5.10 7.94 1.21
N VAL A 33 -3.81 8.29 1.13
CA VAL A 33 -2.77 7.62 1.90
C VAL A 33 -3.09 7.73 3.40
N SER A 34 -3.51 8.89 3.86
CA SER A 34 -3.90 9.10 5.25
C SER A 34 -5.08 8.21 5.65
N VAL A 35 -6.08 8.10 4.80
CA VAL A 35 -7.24 7.22 5.03
C VAL A 35 -6.79 5.76 5.12
N CYS A 36 -5.96 5.32 4.18
CA CYS A 36 -5.45 3.95 4.17
C CYS A 36 -4.65 3.63 5.43
N ARG A 37 -3.80 4.56 5.88
CA ARG A 37 -3.03 4.38 7.12
C ARG A 37 -3.94 4.26 8.32
N ARG A 38 -5.02 5.01 8.35
CA ARG A 38 -6.01 4.92 9.43
C ARG A 38 -6.71 3.58 9.43
N LEU A 39 -7.12 3.08 8.27
CA LEU A 39 -7.76 1.76 8.15
C LEU A 39 -6.81 0.67 8.63
N ALA A 40 -5.56 0.73 8.23
CA ALA A 40 -4.56 -0.25 8.68
C ALA A 40 -4.36 -0.19 10.20
N ALA A 41 -4.35 1.00 10.78
CA ALA A 41 -4.23 1.18 12.23
C ALA A 41 -5.45 0.61 12.97
N GLU A 42 -6.60 0.56 12.31
CA GLU A 42 -7.83 -0.01 12.87
C GLU A 42 -7.91 -1.54 12.70
N GLY A 43 -6.84 -2.17 12.22
CA GLY A 43 -6.78 -3.63 12.07
C GLY A 43 -7.15 -4.16 10.70
N GLN A 44 -7.39 -3.29 9.73
CA GLN A 44 -7.67 -3.73 8.35
C GLN A 44 -6.37 -4.11 7.66
N THR A 45 -6.44 -5.15 6.82
CA THR A 45 -5.32 -5.54 5.97
C THR A 45 -5.55 -4.95 4.58
N LEU A 46 -4.60 -4.15 4.12
CA LEU A 46 -4.67 -3.52 2.81
C LEU A 46 -3.61 -4.13 1.90
N ILE A 47 -4.03 -4.56 0.71
CA ILE A 47 -3.12 -4.96 -0.35
C ILE A 47 -3.25 -3.90 -1.44
N VAL A 48 -2.17 -3.17 -1.70
CA VAL A 48 -2.17 -2.08 -2.66
C VAL A 48 -1.24 -2.42 -3.81
N VAL A 49 -1.80 -2.46 -5.01
CA VAL A 49 -1.03 -2.63 -6.24
C VAL A 49 -0.83 -1.25 -6.83
N GLU A 50 0.42 -0.79 -6.92
CA GLU A 50 0.66 0.61 -7.27
C GLU A 50 2.02 0.79 -7.95
N GLN A 51 2.08 1.74 -8.88
CA GLN A 51 3.31 2.18 -9.54
C GLN A 51 3.83 3.49 -8.97
N ASN A 52 3.02 4.19 -8.18
CA ASN A 52 3.43 5.41 -7.50
C ASN A 52 4.31 5.03 -6.30
N LEU A 53 5.63 5.10 -6.48
CA LEU A 53 6.57 4.65 -5.46
C LEU A 53 6.50 5.51 -4.20
N ALA A 54 6.32 6.82 -4.34
CA ALA A 54 6.24 7.71 -3.18
C ALA A 54 5.02 7.36 -2.30
N ALA A 55 3.86 7.14 -2.90
CA ALA A 55 2.66 6.76 -2.16
C ALA A 55 2.81 5.37 -1.54
N THR A 56 3.38 4.43 -2.28
CA THR A 56 3.64 3.08 -1.78
C THR A 56 4.54 3.11 -0.55
N MET A 57 5.65 3.85 -0.62
CA MET A 57 6.59 3.92 0.49
C MET A 57 6.04 4.69 1.69
N ALA A 58 5.12 5.62 1.46
CA ALA A 58 4.45 6.32 2.56
C ALA A 58 3.46 5.42 3.30
N LEU A 59 2.95 4.38 2.64
CA LEU A 59 1.86 3.55 3.15
C LEU A 59 2.32 2.17 3.58
N ALA A 60 3.26 1.55 2.87
CA ALA A 60 3.57 0.14 3.01
C ALA A 60 4.31 -0.18 4.30
N GLN A 61 3.95 -1.30 4.91
CA GLN A 61 4.72 -1.94 5.97
C GLN A 61 5.60 -3.04 5.38
N ARG A 62 5.11 -3.71 4.34
CA ARG A 62 5.81 -4.76 3.63
C ARG A 62 5.64 -4.58 2.14
N VAL A 63 6.68 -4.86 1.38
CA VAL A 63 6.70 -4.61 -0.07
C VAL A 63 7.02 -5.89 -0.81
N TYR A 64 6.28 -6.11 -1.88
CA TYR A 64 6.51 -7.18 -2.85
C TYR A 64 6.73 -6.52 -4.21
N ILE A 65 7.85 -6.82 -4.84
CA ILE A 65 8.15 -6.29 -6.19
C ILE A 65 7.99 -7.43 -7.19
N LEU A 66 7.10 -7.20 -8.15
CA LEU A 66 6.85 -8.15 -9.23
C LEU A 66 7.51 -7.65 -10.51
N ASN A 67 8.14 -8.56 -11.23
CA ASN A 67 8.79 -8.26 -12.49
C ASN A 67 8.55 -9.42 -13.45
N ASN A 68 7.94 -9.13 -14.60
CA ASN A 68 7.63 -10.14 -15.62
C ASN A 68 6.90 -11.36 -15.06
N GLY A 69 5.93 -11.12 -14.17
CA GLY A 69 5.13 -12.18 -13.58
C GLY A 69 5.82 -12.96 -12.47
N HIS A 70 7.01 -12.55 -12.07
CA HIS A 70 7.77 -13.20 -10.99
C HIS A 70 7.94 -12.27 -9.80
N LEU A 71 7.96 -12.87 -8.60
CA LEU A 71 8.30 -12.15 -7.40
C LEU A 71 9.81 -11.91 -7.39
N ALA A 72 10.21 -10.65 -7.59
CA ALA A 72 11.63 -10.28 -7.66
C ALA A 72 12.21 -9.91 -6.30
N TYR A 73 11.38 -9.37 -5.41
CA TYR A 73 11.81 -8.95 -4.08
C TYR A 73 10.64 -9.00 -3.11
N GLU A 74 10.94 -9.33 -1.86
CA GLU A 74 9.98 -9.26 -0.77
C GLU A 74 10.73 -8.85 0.50
N GLY A 75 10.14 -7.94 1.27
CA GLY A 75 10.73 -7.55 2.54
C GLY A 75 9.98 -6.39 3.20
N PRO A 76 10.38 -6.05 4.42
CA PRO A 76 9.83 -4.90 5.11
C PRO A 76 10.11 -3.61 4.33
N ALA A 77 9.16 -2.68 4.35
CA ALA A 77 9.35 -1.39 3.68
C ALA A 77 10.52 -0.62 4.26
N ASP A 78 10.81 -0.81 5.56
CA ASP A 78 11.95 -0.15 6.20
C ASP A 78 13.29 -0.52 5.58
N ASP A 79 13.44 -1.74 5.08
CA ASP A 79 14.66 -2.16 4.40
C ASP A 79 14.88 -1.36 3.12
N ILE A 80 13.80 -1.06 2.39
CA ILE A 80 13.88 -0.24 1.19
C ILE A 80 14.18 1.21 1.54
N ARG A 81 13.58 1.73 2.60
CA ARG A 81 13.86 3.08 3.07
C ARG A 81 15.32 3.25 3.48
N ALA A 82 15.90 2.22 4.08
CA ALA A 82 17.30 2.22 4.49
C ALA A 82 18.24 2.06 3.29
N LYS A 83 17.81 1.36 2.25
CA LYS A 83 18.61 1.10 1.04
C LYS A 83 17.78 1.34 -0.21
N PRO A 84 17.58 2.62 -0.59
CA PRO A 84 16.75 2.93 -1.76
C PRO A 84 17.23 2.31 -3.07
N GLU A 85 18.50 1.92 -3.16
CA GLU A 85 19.07 1.24 -4.33
C GLU A 85 18.38 -0.10 -4.64
N ILE A 86 17.64 -0.66 -3.69
CA ILE A 86 16.82 -1.85 -3.95
C ILE A 86 15.81 -1.58 -5.05
N LEU A 87 15.19 -0.39 -5.04
CA LEU A 87 14.23 -0.01 -6.07
C LEU A 87 14.91 0.10 -7.44
N HIS A 88 16.13 0.65 -7.49
CA HIS A 88 16.90 0.70 -8.73
C HIS A 88 17.17 -0.70 -9.28
N ARG A 89 17.58 -1.60 -8.40
CA ARG A 89 17.94 -2.95 -8.80
C ARG A 89 16.77 -3.70 -9.43
N TYR A 90 15.58 -3.60 -8.83
CA TYR A 90 14.44 -4.43 -9.22
C TYR A 90 13.44 -3.73 -10.13
N LEU A 91 13.38 -2.41 -10.12
CA LEU A 91 12.43 -1.65 -10.92
C LEU A 91 13.08 -0.81 -12.02
N GLY A 92 14.40 -0.63 -11.98
CA GLY A 92 15.11 0.19 -12.96
C GLY A 92 14.84 1.69 -12.83
N VAL A 93 14.48 2.16 -11.66
CA VAL A 93 14.17 3.57 -11.42
C VAL A 93 15.30 4.30 -10.72
#